data_8f93c49f89ecbd7ecd07c34409c018d9
#
_entry.id   8f93c49f89ecbd7ecd07c34409c018d9
#
_cell.length_a   1.000
_cell.length_b   1.000
_cell.length_c   1.000
_cell.angle_alpha   90.00
_cell.angle_beta   90.00
_cell.angle_gamma   90.00
#
_symmetry.space_group_name_H-M   'P 1'
#
loop_
_entity.id
_entity.type
_entity.pdbx_description
1 polymer ?
#
loop_
_entity_poly.entity_id
_entity_poly.type
_entity_poly.pdbx_seq_one_letter_code
_entity_poly.pdbx_strand_id
1 'polypeptide(L)'
;MVKSEILFLKQEDVIKAGLLDMKQVLAACEKTYQLFGKGEIINHPKVSTKIPDEENWTSFFNSMPAYIGGDVKVGGIKWACESKKNATTPGIPYGIDIAIL
;
A
#
# COMPACT_ATOMS: atom_id res chain seq x y z
N MET A 1 -16.75 -17.26 -22.52
CA MET A 1 -16.78 -16.05 -21.69
C MET A 1 -15.57 -16.11 -20.74
N VAL A 2 -14.76 -15.06 -20.75
CA VAL A 2 -13.65 -14.96 -19.78
C VAL A 2 -14.24 -14.62 -18.41
N LYS A 3 -13.92 -15.43 -17.40
CA LYS A 3 -14.35 -15.21 -16.02
C LYS A 3 -13.31 -14.33 -15.34
N SER A 4 -13.73 -13.18 -14.80
CA SER A 4 -12.88 -12.33 -13.99
C SER A 4 -13.02 -12.72 -12.52
N GLU A 5 -11.88 -12.87 -11.83
CA GLU A 5 -11.83 -13.21 -10.42
C GLU A 5 -10.98 -12.18 -9.68
N ILE A 6 -11.37 -11.86 -8.46
CA ILE A 6 -10.60 -11.01 -7.55
C ILE A 6 -10.23 -11.83 -6.34
N LEU A 7 -8.95 -11.88 -6.03
CA LEU A 7 -8.45 -12.47 -4.79
C LEU A 7 -8.43 -11.38 -3.71
N PHE A 8 -9.20 -11.59 -2.65
CA PHE A 8 -9.18 -10.73 -1.48
C PHE A 8 -8.42 -11.39 -0.33
N LEU A 9 -7.36 -10.76 0.16
CA LEU A 9 -6.55 -11.23 1.27
C LEU A 9 -6.84 -10.41 2.52
N LYS A 10 -7.17 -11.09 3.61
CA LYS A 10 -7.26 -10.50 4.95
C LYS A 10 -5.89 -10.45 5.60
N GLN A 11 -5.76 -9.71 6.68
CA GLN A 11 -4.52 -9.64 7.46
C GLN A 11 -3.96 -11.02 7.83
N GLU A 12 -4.80 -11.95 8.26
CA GLU A 12 -4.38 -13.31 8.61
C GLU A 12 -3.79 -14.08 7.42
N ASP A 13 -4.30 -13.87 6.21
CA ASP A 13 -3.79 -14.50 4.99
C ASP A 13 -2.39 -13.97 4.65
N VAL A 14 -2.20 -12.67 4.78
CA VAL A 14 -0.91 -12.00 4.53
C VAL A 14 0.13 -12.41 5.57
N ILE A 15 -0.27 -12.56 6.84
CA ILE A 15 0.61 -13.08 7.90
C ILE A 15 1.05 -14.53 7.58
N LYS A 16 0.12 -15.39 7.18
CA LYS A 16 0.43 -16.76 6.76
C LYS A 16 1.35 -16.81 5.55
N ALA A 17 1.24 -15.84 4.64
CA ALA A 17 2.11 -15.72 3.47
C ALA A 17 3.53 -15.22 3.78
N GLY A 18 3.82 -14.84 5.02
CA GLY A 18 5.17 -14.49 5.46
C GLY A 18 5.39 -13.02 5.82
N LEU A 19 4.33 -12.24 6.03
CA LEU A 19 4.45 -10.82 6.41
C LEU A 19 5.36 -10.58 7.63
N LEU A 20 5.37 -11.52 8.59
CA LEU A 20 6.18 -11.40 9.81
C LEU A 20 7.53 -12.11 9.72
N ASP A 21 7.84 -12.75 8.61
CA ASP A 21 9.17 -13.30 8.35
C ASP A 21 10.11 -12.17 7.88
N MET A 22 10.83 -11.59 8.83
CA MET A 22 11.76 -10.49 8.55
C MET A 22 12.86 -10.85 7.57
N LYS A 23 13.32 -12.09 7.51
CA LYS A 23 14.32 -12.52 6.54
C LYS A 23 13.78 -12.41 5.11
N GLN A 24 12.53 -12.87 4.90
CA GLN A 24 11.86 -12.76 3.61
C GLN A 24 11.57 -11.31 3.26
N VAL A 25 11.11 -10.51 4.21
CA VAL A 25 10.82 -9.08 4.01
C VAL A 25 12.09 -8.31 3.63
N LEU A 26 13.19 -8.53 4.32
CA LEU A 26 14.48 -7.90 4.00
C LEU A 26 14.98 -8.27 2.60
N ALA A 27 14.87 -9.55 2.22
CA ALA A 27 15.26 -9.99 0.87
C ALA A 27 14.40 -9.33 -0.22
N ALA A 28 13.10 -9.18 0.00
CA ALA A 28 12.20 -8.51 -0.93
C ALA A 28 12.51 -7.01 -1.06
N CYS A 29 12.80 -6.35 0.06
CA CYS A 29 13.20 -4.94 0.06
C CYS A 29 14.54 -4.74 -0.66
N GLU A 30 15.55 -5.55 -0.37
CA GLU A 30 16.85 -5.48 -1.03
C GLU A 30 16.72 -5.64 -2.54
N LYS A 31 15.97 -6.64 -2.99
CA LYS A 31 15.69 -6.86 -4.43
C LYS A 31 15.02 -5.65 -5.05
N THR A 32 14.04 -5.06 -4.36
CA THR A 32 13.33 -3.89 -4.85
C THR A 32 14.27 -2.69 -5.00
N TYR A 33 15.13 -2.43 -4.04
CA TYR A 33 16.13 -1.36 -4.14
C TYR A 33 17.14 -1.60 -5.26
N GLN A 34 17.55 -2.84 -5.49
CA GLN A 34 18.42 -3.18 -6.62
C GLN A 34 17.75 -2.90 -7.97
N LEU A 35 16.47 -3.25 -8.11
CA LEU A 35 15.69 -2.95 -9.31
C LEU A 35 15.49 -1.43 -9.48
N PHE A 36 15.26 -0.71 -8.39
CA PHE A 36 15.19 0.75 -8.42
C PHE A 36 16.48 1.37 -8.93
N GLY A 37 17.63 0.93 -8.44
CA GLY A 37 18.95 1.38 -8.89
C GLY A 37 19.25 1.08 -10.38
N LYS A 38 18.62 0.05 -10.94
CA LYS A 38 18.69 -0.31 -12.36
C LYS A 38 17.71 0.45 -13.25
N GLY A 39 16.82 1.27 -12.68
CA GLY A 39 15.77 1.97 -13.43
C GLY A 39 14.58 1.09 -13.81
N GLU A 40 14.42 -0.06 -13.18
CA GLU A 40 13.35 -1.03 -13.45
C GLU A 40 12.06 -0.76 -12.66
N ILE A 41 12.00 0.35 -11.93
CA ILE A 41 10.84 0.72 -11.12
C ILE A 41 10.27 2.04 -11.60
N ILE A 42 8.94 2.08 -11.72
CA ILE A 42 8.19 3.32 -11.93
C ILE A 42 7.50 3.63 -10.59
N ASN A 43 7.93 4.71 -9.97
CA ASN A 43 7.37 5.17 -8.70
C ASN A 43 7.03 6.66 -8.81
N HIS A 44 5.75 6.97 -8.89
CA HIS A 44 5.27 8.34 -8.97
C HIS A 44 5.13 8.97 -7.58
N PRO A 45 5.22 10.30 -7.48
CA PRO A 45 4.86 11.01 -6.26
C PRO A 45 3.43 10.65 -5.84
N LYS A 46 3.21 10.51 -4.54
CA LYS A 46 1.87 10.26 -4.02
C LYS A 46 0.92 11.42 -4.34
N VAL A 47 -0.32 11.09 -4.62
CA VAL A 47 -1.41 12.07 -4.72
C VAL A 47 -2.16 12.07 -3.40
N SER A 48 -2.15 13.21 -2.70
CA SER A 48 -2.90 13.39 -1.44
C SER A 48 -4.20 14.13 -1.72
N THR A 49 -5.31 13.47 -1.43
CA THR A 49 -6.64 14.09 -1.44
C THR A 49 -7.02 14.44 -0.01
N LYS A 50 -7.06 15.72 0.30
CA LYS A 50 -7.40 16.23 1.62
C LYS A 50 -8.89 16.51 1.72
N ILE A 51 -9.45 16.37 2.91
CA ILE A 51 -10.87 16.68 3.15
C ILE A 51 -11.00 18.19 3.38
N PRO A 52 -11.69 18.91 2.49
CA PRO A 52 -11.67 20.38 2.48
C PRO A 52 -12.45 21.05 3.60
N ASP A 53 -13.41 20.35 4.18
CA ASP A 53 -14.25 20.81 5.29
C ASP A 53 -13.66 20.55 6.67
N GLU A 54 -12.46 19.98 6.74
CA GLU A 54 -11.73 19.77 7.98
C GLU A 54 -10.66 20.83 8.20
N GLU A 55 -10.72 21.43 9.37
CA GLU A 55 -9.70 22.36 9.82
C GLU A 55 -8.34 21.65 9.96
N ASN A 56 -7.27 22.28 9.45
CA ASN A 56 -5.91 21.74 9.48
C ASN A 56 -5.68 20.42 8.73
N TRP A 57 -6.54 20.04 7.80
CA TRP A 57 -6.34 18.84 6.96
C TRP A 57 -6.05 17.59 7.78
N THR A 58 -6.89 17.32 8.76
CA THR A 58 -6.70 16.20 9.68
C THR A 58 -7.05 14.84 9.10
N SER A 59 -7.74 14.83 7.96
CA SER A 59 -8.09 13.62 7.21
C SER A 59 -7.64 13.71 5.76
N PHE A 60 -7.18 12.59 5.22
CA PHE A 60 -6.70 12.52 3.84
C PHE A 60 -6.74 11.10 3.29
N PHE A 61 -6.69 11.03 1.95
CA PHE A 61 -6.46 9.82 1.19
C PHE A 61 -5.16 9.98 0.39
N ASN A 62 -4.22 9.08 0.56
CA ASN A 62 -3.00 9.02 -0.23
C ASN A 62 -3.08 7.89 -1.25
N SER A 63 -2.94 8.23 -2.53
CA SER A 63 -2.82 7.28 -3.61
C SER A 63 -1.36 7.12 -4.00
N MET A 64 -0.83 5.92 -3.90
CA MET A 64 0.59 5.62 -4.12
C MET A 64 0.73 4.49 -5.15
N PRO A 65 0.61 4.81 -6.46
CA PRO A 65 0.80 3.82 -7.52
C PRO A 65 2.28 3.57 -7.76
N ALA A 66 2.62 2.34 -8.13
CA ALA A 66 3.97 1.95 -8.53
C ALA A 66 3.95 0.73 -9.45
N TYR A 67 5.05 0.53 -10.16
CA TYR A 67 5.34 -0.66 -10.94
C TYR A 67 6.74 -1.15 -10.62
N ILE A 68 6.87 -2.43 -10.35
CA ILE A 68 8.16 -3.12 -10.19
C ILE A 68 8.38 -3.98 -11.43
N GLY A 69 9.42 -3.65 -12.19
CA GLY A 69 9.81 -4.33 -13.41
C GLY A 69 10.74 -5.52 -13.18
N GLY A 70 11.71 -5.68 -14.08
CA GLY A 70 12.66 -6.78 -14.06
C GLY A 70 11.96 -8.13 -14.17
N ASP A 71 12.26 -9.04 -13.28
CA ASP A 71 11.64 -10.36 -13.19
C ASP A 71 10.35 -10.39 -12.34
N VAL A 72 10.03 -9.30 -11.64
CA VAL A 72 8.82 -9.20 -10.79
C VAL A 72 7.58 -8.89 -11.61
N LYS A 73 7.62 -7.84 -12.43
CA LYS A 73 6.56 -7.41 -13.36
C LYS A 73 5.18 -7.25 -12.70
N VAL A 74 5.14 -6.52 -11.59
CA VAL A 74 3.90 -6.26 -10.84
C VAL A 74 3.65 -4.77 -10.76
N GLY A 75 2.44 -4.35 -11.10
CA GLY A 75 1.94 -3.00 -10.88
C GLY A 75 0.88 -3.00 -9.80
N GLY A 76 0.80 -1.92 -9.06
CA GLY A 76 -0.21 -1.81 -8.01
C GLY A 76 -0.35 -0.42 -7.45
N ILE A 77 -1.25 -0.30 -6.51
CA ILE A 77 -1.51 0.94 -5.78
C ILE A 77 -1.69 0.64 -4.30
N LYS A 78 -1.04 1.42 -3.44
CA LYS A 78 -1.38 1.50 -2.02
C LYS A 78 -2.33 2.69 -1.83
N TRP A 79 -3.46 2.45 -1.20
CA TRP A 79 -4.35 3.50 -0.71
C TRP A 79 -4.26 3.57 0.80
N ALA A 80 -3.85 4.73 1.33
CA ALA A 80 -3.79 4.99 2.75
C ALA A 80 -4.80 6.07 3.11
N CYS A 81 -5.75 5.73 3.98
CA CYS A 81 -6.82 6.61 4.43
C CYS A 81 -6.70 6.81 5.93
N GLU A 82 -6.44 8.02 6.38
CA GLU A 82 -6.18 8.32 7.79
C GLU A 82 -6.98 9.54 8.26
N SER A 83 -7.38 9.52 9.53
CA SER A 83 -7.97 10.67 10.19
C SER A 83 -7.49 10.78 11.64
N LYS A 84 -6.96 11.93 12.00
CA LYS A 84 -6.54 12.21 13.39
C LYS A 84 -7.70 12.17 14.38
N LYS A 85 -8.93 12.45 13.94
CA LYS A 85 -10.13 12.32 14.77
C LYS A 85 -10.35 10.90 15.25
N ASN A 86 -9.98 9.92 14.43
CA ASN A 86 -10.12 8.51 14.80
C ASN A 86 -9.24 8.13 16.01
N ALA A 87 -8.10 8.80 16.19
CA ALA A 87 -7.21 8.55 17.33
C ALA A 87 -7.88 8.81 18.69
N THR A 88 -8.90 9.66 18.73
CA THR A 88 -9.65 10.02 19.93
C THR A 88 -11.03 9.37 20.00
N THR A 89 -11.38 8.55 19.02
CA THR A 89 -12.69 7.88 18.96
C THR A 89 -12.54 6.40 19.34
N PRO A 90 -13.04 5.97 20.49
CA PRO A 90 -12.94 4.57 20.91
C PRO A 90 -13.48 3.58 19.89
N GLY A 91 -12.73 2.51 19.61
CA GLY A 91 -13.14 1.43 18.72
C GLY A 91 -13.00 1.72 17.23
N ILE A 92 -12.55 2.91 16.84
CA ILE A 92 -12.29 3.26 15.44
C ILE A 92 -10.77 3.22 15.18
N PRO A 93 -10.29 2.49 14.15
CA PRO A 93 -8.88 2.51 13.79
C PRO A 93 -8.47 3.90 13.28
N TYR A 94 -7.21 4.28 13.51
CA TYR A 94 -6.65 5.55 13.02
C TYR A 94 -6.79 5.71 11.52
N GLY A 95 -6.55 4.65 10.78
CA GLY A 95 -6.67 4.61 9.33
C GLY A 95 -6.82 3.20 8.80
N ILE A 96 -7.06 3.10 7.52
CA ILE A 96 -7.14 1.85 6.77
C ILE A 96 -6.27 1.98 5.53
N ASP A 97 -5.38 1.03 5.34
CA ASP A 97 -4.56 0.93 4.14
C ASP A 97 -4.99 -0.29 3.33
N ILE A 98 -5.08 -0.10 2.03
CA ILE A 98 -5.38 -1.17 1.07
C ILE A 98 -4.27 -1.18 0.02
N ALA A 99 -3.75 -2.35 -0.30
CA ALA A 99 -2.87 -2.56 -1.45
C ALA A 99 -3.60 -3.39 -2.51
N ILE A 100 -3.57 -2.92 -3.74
CA ILE A 100 -4.13 -3.60 -4.91
C ILE A 100 -2.97 -3.90 -5.86
N LEU A 101 -2.82 -5.15 -6.24
CA LEU A 101 -1.75 -5.65 -7.13
C LEU A 101 -2.34 -6.24 -8.40
#